data_58ecb2017fd34590511547da9e1e6098
#
_entry.id   58ecb2017fd34590511547da9e1e6098
#
_cell.length_a   1.000
_cell.length_b   1.000
_cell.length_c   1.000
_cell.angle_alpha   90.00
_cell.angle_beta   90.00
_cell.angle_gamma   90.00
#
_symmetry.space_group_name_H-M   'P 1'
#
loop_
_entity.id
_entity.type
_entity.pdbx_description
1 polymer ?
#
loop_
_entity_poly.entity_id
_entity_poly.type
_entity_poly.pdbx_seq_one_letter_code
_entity_poly.pdbx_strand_id
1 'polypeptide(L)'
;MSKKEFLIGRVKLNKSGKGILVVSEDEKYFLPKREMFKVFPNDKVKCSITLKDRAKIVEVLERNTKTIKGILNYSRKRHYLSSLDSSYHLDVLVDSKISTSKKIGDICEAKIIKQPSLKYKPSAKIISSKKISDPFEEAFEVALEGSEIEVN
;
A
#
# COMPACT_ATOMS: atom_id res chain seq x y z
N MET A 1 6.63 3.35 37.99
CA MET A 1 6.49 3.68 36.62
C MET A 1 6.84 2.50 35.72
N SER A 2 5.97 2.13 34.85
CA SER A 2 6.24 0.98 34.01
C SER A 2 7.12 1.38 32.84
N LYS A 3 8.00 0.48 32.46
CA LYS A 3 8.79 0.69 31.28
C LYS A 3 7.92 0.43 30.07
N LYS A 4 8.04 1.27 29.04
CA LYS A 4 7.39 0.97 27.79
C LYS A 4 8.22 -0.06 27.07
N GLU A 5 7.56 -1.08 26.65
CA GLU A 5 8.21 -2.09 25.83
C GLU A 5 8.00 -1.77 24.39
N PHE A 6 9.04 -1.90 23.61
CA PHE A 6 8.95 -1.71 22.16
C PHE A 6 9.25 -3.03 21.48
N LEU A 7 8.50 -3.31 20.46
CA LEU A 7 8.70 -4.51 19.66
C LEU A 7 8.87 -4.11 18.21
N ILE A 8 9.65 -4.88 17.48
CA ILE A 8 9.88 -4.66 16.07
C ILE A 8 9.24 -5.80 15.30
N GLY A 9 8.49 -5.45 14.27
CA GLY A 9 7.84 -6.47 13.47
C GLY A 9 7.45 -5.93 12.10
N ARG A 10 6.79 -6.78 11.33
CA ARG A 10 6.30 -6.41 10.02
C ARG A 10 4.80 -6.25 10.04
N VAL A 11 4.33 -5.29 9.27
CA VAL A 11 2.90 -5.04 9.13
C VAL A 11 2.34 -6.01 8.12
N LYS A 12 1.24 -6.67 8.46
CA LYS A 12 0.55 -7.57 7.56
C LYS A 12 -0.94 -7.29 7.60
N LEU A 13 -1.64 -7.73 6.58
CA LEU A 13 -3.10 -7.69 6.58
C LEU A 13 -3.62 -9.10 6.77
N ASN A 14 -4.65 -9.25 7.62
CA ASN A 14 -5.25 -10.56 7.76
C ASN A 14 -6.29 -10.77 6.66
N LYS A 15 -6.97 -11.92 6.68
CA LYS A 15 -7.93 -12.26 5.63
C LYS A 15 -9.07 -11.27 5.52
N SER A 16 -9.44 -10.61 6.62
CA SER A 16 -10.50 -9.62 6.60
C SER A 16 -9.98 -8.21 6.33
N GLY A 17 -8.70 -8.06 6.02
CA GLY A 17 -8.13 -6.76 5.69
C GLY A 17 -7.72 -5.92 6.86
N LYS A 18 -7.68 -6.50 8.06
CA LYS A 18 -7.26 -5.76 9.25
C LYS A 18 -5.77 -5.90 9.46
N GLY A 19 -5.19 -4.89 10.10
CA GLY A 19 -3.74 -4.84 10.29
C GLY A 19 -3.26 -5.69 11.44
N ILE A 20 -2.14 -6.31 11.24
CA ILE A 20 -1.49 -7.14 12.26
C ILE A 20 -0.01 -6.83 12.26
N LEU A 21 0.56 -6.68 13.46
CA LEU A 21 2.00 -6.60 13.63
C LEU A 21 2.51 -8.02 13.86
N VAL A 22 3.37 -8.51 12.99
CA VAL A 22 3.94 -9.84 13.12
C VAL A 22 5.36 -9.70 13.62
N VAL A 23 5.58 -10.07 14.86
CA VAL A 23 6.91 -10.04 15.47
C VAL A 23 7.60 -11.38 15.23
N SER A 24 6.86 -12.48 15.34
CA SER A 24 7.35 -13.83 15.05
C SER A 24 6.15 -14.68 14.71
N GLU A 25 6.37 -15.95 14.40
CA GLU A 25 5.27 -16.86 14.08
C GLU A 25 4.25 -16.94 15.20
N ASP A 26 4.73 -16.87 16.43
CA ASP A 26 3.85 -17.00 17.59
C ASP A 26 3.50 -15.70 18.27
N GLU A 27 4.08 -14.60 17.84
CA GLU A 27 3.84 -13.33 18.49
C GLU A 27 3.29 -12.33 17.50
N LYS A 28 2.02 -11.99 17.65
CA LYS A 28 1.31 -11.08 16.77
C LYS A 28 0.44 -10.15 17.60
N TYR A 29 0.27 -8.93 17.09
CA TYR A 29 -0.53 -7.93 17.80
C TYR A 29 -1.46 -7.24 16.80
N PHE A 30 -2.58 -6.76 17.27
CA PHE A 30 -3.53 -6.07 16.44
C PHE A 30 -3.05 -4.63 16.17
N LEU A 31 -3.13 -4.19 14.92
CA LEU A 31 -2.85 -2.81 14.55
C LEU A 31 -4.18 -2.13 14.23
N PRO A 32 -4.64 -1.20 15.07
CA PRO A 32 -5.89 -0.49 14.81
C PRO A 32 -5.82 0.30 13.50
N LYS A 33 -6.99 0.61 12.97
CA LYS A 33 -7.08 1.30 11.69
C LYS A 33 -6.27 2.58 11.65
N ARG A 34 -6.26 3.33 12.74
CA ARG A 34 -5.48 4.57 12.83
C ARG A 34 -4.00 4.33 12.58
N GLU A 35 -3.47 3.23 13.11
CA GLU A 35 -2.06 2.91 12.92
C GLU A 35 -1.78 2.49 11.48
N MET A 36 -2.75 1.84 10.85
CA MET A 36 -2.56 1.39 9.48
C MET A 36 -2.51 2.54 8.47
N PHE A 37 -2.98 3.73 8.83
CA PHE A 37 -2.82 4.87 7.95
C PHE A 37 -1.38 5.32 7.79
N LYS A 38 -0.48 4.86 8.66
CA LYS A 38 0.92 5.26 8.64
C LYS A 38 1.79 4.41 7.73
N VAL A 39 1.30 3.27 7.30
CA VAL A 39 2.15 2.24 6.68
C VAL A 39 1.47 1.50 5.55
N PHE A 40 2.28 0.87 4.72
CA PHE A 40 1.84 -0.16 3.79
C PHE A 40 2.14 -1.53 4.40
N PRO A 41 1.47 -2.58 3.94
CA PRO A 41 1.81 -3.93 4.37
C PRO A 41 3.29 -4.24 4.07
N ASN A 42 3.89 -5.04 4.92
CA ASN A 42 5.29 -5.47 4.86
C ASN A 42 6.30 -4.42 5.30
N ASP A 43 5.88 -3.23 5.69
CA ASP A 43 6.79 -2.27 6.28
C ASP A 43 7.27 -2.80 7.63
N LYS A 44 8.53 -2.52 7.95
CA LYS A 44 9.09 -2.91 9.23
C LYS A 44 8.95 -1.74 10.20
N VAL A 45 8.37 -1.99 11.34
CA VAL A 45 8.02 -0.92 12.27
C VAL A 45 8.43 -1.25 13.69
N LYS A 46 8.62 -0.20 14.46
CA LYS A 46 8.82 -0.30 15.90
C LYS A 46 7.54 0.15 16.55
N CYS A 47 7.02 -0.67 17.43
CA CYS A 47 5.73 -0.41 18.05
C CYS A 47 5.83 -0.47 19.57
N SER A 48 4.97 0.29 20.23
CA SER A 48 4.72 0.07 21.64
C SER A 48 3.46 -0.75 21.78
N ILE A 49 3.42 -1.61 22.79
CA ILE A 49 2.25 -2.44 23.02
C ILE A 49 1.37 -1.76 24.05
N THR A 50 0.13 -1.55 23.67
CA THR A 50 -0.83 -0.92 24.55
C THR A 50 -1.70 -2.01 25.17
N LEU A 51 -2.89 -1.69 25.57
CA LEU A 51 -3.75 -2.65 26.24
C LEU A 51 -4.16 -3.78 25.32
N LYS A 52 -4.20 -5.00 25.87
CA LYS A 52 -4.79 -6.15 25.20
C LYS A 52 -4.30 -6.42 23.78
N ASP A 53 -3.01 -6.59 23.65
CA ASP A 53 -2.43 -7.04 22.38
C ASP A 53 -2.60 -6.07 21.23
N ARG A 54 -2.76 -4.80 21.53
CA ARG A 54 -2.79 -3.77 20.48
C ARG A 54 -1.44 -3.10 20.38
N ALA A 55 -1.03 -2.83 19.17
CA ALA A 55 0.25 -2.18 18.90
C ALA A 55 0.03 -0.77 18.40
N LYS A 56 0.93 0.12 18.78
CA LYS A 56 0.94 1.49 18.29
C LYS A 56 2.28 1.71 17.62
N ILE A 57 2.26 2.12 16.35
CA ILE A 57 3.48 2.34 15.61
C ILE A 57 4.12 3.63 16.09
N VAL A 58 5.34 3.54 16.58
CA VAL A 58 6.08 4.72 17.03
C VAL A 58 7.13 5.14 16.02
N GLU A 59 7.58 4.22 15.18
CA GLU A 59 8.58 4.55 14.19
C GLU A 59 8.53 3.54 13.05
N VAL A 60 8.66 4.00 11.81
CA VAL A 60 8.78 3.10 10.67
C VAL A 60 10.27 2.95 10.38
N LEU A 61 10.76 1.73 10.53
CA LEU A 61 12.18 1.45 10.40
C LEU A 61 12.58 1.17 8.97
N GLU A 62 11.69 0.56 8.19
CA GLU A 62 12.02 0.20 6.83
C GLU A 62 10.75 0.21 5.99
N ARG A 63 10.75 1.01 4.93
CA ARG A 63 9.64 1.03 3.99
C ARG A 63 9.84 -0.06 2.95
N ASN A 64 8.85 -0.90 2.80
CA ASN A 64 8.95 -2.02 1.88
C ASN A 64 8.28 -1.79 0.53
N THR A 65 7.24 -0.99 0.49
CA THR A 65 6.50 -0.74 -0.73
C THR A 65 7.09 0.45 -1.47
N LYS A 66 7.61 0.21 -2.66
CA LYS A 66 8.19 1.27 -3.49
C LYS A 66 7.41 1.49 -4.76
N THR A 67 6.76 0.45 -5.26
CA THR A 67 5.86 0.56 -6.39
C THR A 67 4.57 -0.15 -6.04
N ILE A 68 3.49 0.27 -6.68
CA ILE A 68 2.20 -0.35 -6.49
C ILE A 68 1.52 -0.52 -7.84
N LYS A 69 0.54 -1.40 -7.85
CA LYS A 69 -0.28 -1.61 -9.03
C LYS A 69 -1.73 -1.50 -8.59
N GLY A 70 -2.51 -0.72 -9.30
CA GLY A 70 -3.88 -0.50 -8.89
C GLY A 70 -4.74 -0.01 -10.03
N ILE A 71 -6.01 0.19 -9.73
CA ILE A 71 -7.00 0.68 -10.68
C ILE A 71 -7.12 2.18 -10.52
N LEU A 72 -7.04 2.90 -11.63
CA LEU A 72 -7.14 4.35 -11.62
C LEU A 72 -8.59 4.78 -11.37
N ASN A 73 -8.77 5.59 -10.36
CA ASN A 73 -10.07 6.13 -10.00
C ASN A 73 -9.99 7.64 -9.84
N TYR A 74 -11.15 8.26 -9.77
CA TYR A 74 -11.22 9.71 -9.62
C TYR A 74 -12.32 10.04 -8.62
N SER A 75 -12.02 10.84 -7.62
CA SER A 75 -12.99 11.26 -6.63
C SER A 75 -12.50 12.54 -5.99
N ARG A 76 -13.43 13.41 -5.68
CA ARG A 76 -13.10 14.68 -4.99
C ARG A 76 -12.01 15.46 -5.71
N LYS A 77 -12.10 15.49 -7.04
CA LYS A 77 -11.17 16.23 -7.89
C LYS A 77 -9.74 15.71 -7.84
N ARG A 78 -9.54 14.47 -7.43
CA ARG A 78 -8.22 13.87 -7.37
C ARG A 78 -8.25 12.49 -8.00
N HIS A 79 -7.17 12.16 -8.69
CA HIS A 79 -6.98 10.78 -9.18
C HIS A 79 -6.26 9.99 -8.10
N TYR A 80 -6.61 8.71 -8.00
CA TYR A 80 -5.94 7.83 -7.04
C TYR A 80 -5.99 6.39 -7.55
N LEU A 81 -5.14 5.55 -6.97
CA LEU A 81 -5.09 4.14 -7.31
C LEU A 81 -5.63 3.32 -6.16
N SER A 82 -6.47 2.34 -6.49
CA SER A 82 -7.00 1.39 -5.51
C SER A 82 -6.37 0.04 -5.75
N SER A 83 -6.18 -0.74 -4.69
CA SER A 83 -5.59 -2.06 -4.79
C SER A 83 -6.40 -2.96 -5.70
N LEU A 84 -5.71 -3.74 -6.56
CA LEU A 84 -6.37 -4.70 -7.42
C LEU A 84 -6.84 -5.92 -6.66
N ASP A 85 -6.07 -6.37 -5.69
CA ASP A 85 -6.28 -7.64 -5.05
C ASP A 85 -6.20 -7.56 -3.53
N SER A 86 -6.46 -6.40 -3.00
CA SER A 86 -6.38 -6.16 -1.56
C SER A 86 -4.98 -6.35 -0.99
N SER A 87 -3.96 -6.22 -1.84
CA SER A 87 -2.58 -6.36 -1.38
C SER A 87 -2.14 -5.16 -0.53
N TYR A 88 -2.86 -4.06 -0.59
CA TYR A 88 -2.65 -2.93 0.30
C TYR A 88 -4.00 -2.28 0.60
N HIS A 89 -4.05 -1.54 1.69
CA HIS A 89 -5.30 -1.04 2.24
C HIS A 89 -5.54 0.46 2.08
N LEU A 90 -4.58 1.16 1.49
CA LEU A 90 -4.68 2.61 1.35
C LEU A 90 -4.90 3.00 -0.10
N ASP A 91 -5.71 4.04 -0.31
CA ASP A 91 -5.77 4.65 -1.63
C ASP A 91 -4.51 5.50 -1.79
N VAL A 92 -3.93 5.46 -2.97
CA VAL A 92 -2.69 6.16 -3.24
C VAL A 92 -2.98 7.27 -4.24
N LEU A 93 -2.71 8.51 -3.87
CA LEU A 93 -2.97 9.64 -4.74
C LEU A 93 -2.00 9.67 -5.90
N VAL A 94 -2.46 10.09 -7.05
CA VAL A 94 -1.61 10.23 -8.21
C VAL A 94 -1.12 11.67 -8.26
N ASP A 95 0.21 11.80 -8.18
CA ASP A 95 0.84 13.11 -8.08
C ASP A 95 1.39 13.64 -9.38
N SER A 96 0.81 13.28 -10.50
CA SER A 96 1.22 13.80 -11.79
C SER A 96 -0.01 14.03 -12.64
N LYS A 97 0.16 14.83 -13.68
CA LYS A 97 -0.95 15.02 -14.60
C LYS A 97 -1.28 13.72 -15.29
N ILE A 98 -2.57 13.43 -15.35
CA ILE A 98 -3.02 12.24 -16.04
C ILE A 98 -3.20 12.61 -17.51
N SER A 99 -2.54 11.86 -18.37
CA SER A 99 -2.67 12.09 -19.80
C SER A 99 -4.08 11.70 -20.24
N THR A 100 -4.54 12.29 -21.33
CA THR A 100 -5.87 11.99 -21.85
C THR A 100 -6.01 10.55 -22.31
N SER A 101 -4.90 9.85 -22.51
CA SER A 101 -4.95 8.46 -22.90
C SER A 101 -5.23 7.52 -21.74
N LYS A 102 -5.10 8.00 -20.50
CA LYS A 102 -5.38 7.20 -19.32
C LYS A 102 -6.81 7.43 -18.88
N LYS A 103 -7.50 6.37 -18.54
CA LYS A 103 -8.92 6.45 -18.20
C LYS A 103 -9.20 5.80 -16.87
N ILE A 104 -10.26 6.28 -16.23
CA ILE A 104 -10.74 5.66 -15.02
C ILE A 104 -11.00 4.19 -15.28
N GLY A 105 -10.54 3.34 -14.40
CA GLY A 105 -10.66 1.89 -14.56
C GLY A 105 -9.43 1.23 -15.16
N ASP A 106 -8.50 2.01 -15.70
CA ASP A 106 -7.26 1.44 -16.23
C ASP A 106 -6.41 0.91 -15.08
N ILE A 107 -5.67 -0.15 -15.37
CA ILE A 107 -4.71 -0.68 -14.40
C ILE A 107 -3.42 0.07 -14.58
N CYS A 108 -2.91 0.64 -13.51
CA CYS A 108 -1.70 1.45 -13.54
C CYS A 108 -0.67 0.91 -12.59
N GLU A 109 0.58 0.98 -12.99
CA GLU A 109 1.69 0.74 -12.10
C GLU A 109 2.32 2.08 -11.78
N ALA A 110 2.65 2.32 -10.53
CA ALA A 110 3.14 3.62 -10.10
C ALA A 110 4.25 3.46 -9.08
N LYS A 111 5.15 4.44 -9.10
CA LYS A 111 6.23 4.50 -8.12
C LYS A 111 5.81 5.41 -6.98
N ILE A 112 5.96 4.94 -5.75
CA ILE A 112 5.60 5.73 -4.58
C ILE A 112 6.57 6.90 -4.45
N ILE A 113 6.02 8.10 -4.40
CA ILE A 113 6.78 9.31 -4.20
C ILE A 113 6.75 9.72 -2.75
N LYS A 114 5.58 9.60 -2.13
CA LYS A 114 5.40 9.99 -0.74
C LYS A 114 4.78 8.84 0.03
N GLN A 115 5.44 8.42 1.08
CA GLN A 115 4.95 7.33 1.92
C GLN A 115 3.80 7.81 2.81
N PRO A 116 2.93 6.90 3.28
CA PRO A 116 1.77 7.30 4.06
C PRO A 116 2.15 7.80 5.45
N SER A 117 1.31 8.67 5.99
CA SER A 117 1.43 9.14 7.36
C SER A 117 0.03 9.43 7.88
N LEU A 118 -0.08 9.75 9.16
CA LEU A 118 -1.38 10.10 9.71
C LEU A 118 -1.98 11.34 9.07
N LYS A 119 -1.13 12.27 8.67
CA LYS A 119 -1.62 13.53 8.11
C LYS A 119 -1.85 13.47 6.61
N TYR A 120 -1.12 12.62 5.91
CA TYR A 120 -1.16 12.63 4.45
C TYR A 120 -1.29 11.25 3.87
N LYS A 121 -2.11 11.12 2.85
CA LYS A 121 -2.18 9.88 2.09
C LYS A 121 -0.90 9.71 1.28
N PRO A 122 -0.52 8.48 0.97
CA PRO A 122 0.64 8.28 0.11
C PRO A 122 0.34 8.77 -1.29
N SER A 123 1.38 9.13 -2.02
CA SER A 123 1.23 9.56 -3.41
C SER A 123 2.23 8.83 -4.29
N ALA A 124 1.92 8.76 -5.57
CA ALA A 124 2.72 8.01 -6.52
C ALA A 124 2.65 8.64 -7.89
N LYS A 125 3.64 8.32 -8.71
CA LYS A 125 3.71 8.75 -10.09
C LYS A 125 3.49 7.54 -10.96
N ILE A 126 2.56 7.63 -11.90
CA ILE A 126 2.27 6.52 -12.80
C ILE A 126 3.43 6.31 -13.76
N ILE A 127 3.87 5.06 -13.85
CA ILE A 127 4.96 4.70 -14.76
C ILE A 127 4.48 3.82 -15.91
N SER A 128 3.34 3.15 -15.77
CA SER A 128 2.75 2.40 -16.88
C SER A 128 1.27 2.20 -16.63
N SER A 129 0.52 1.94 -17.71
CA SER A 129 -0.90 1.67 -17.57
C SER A 129 -1.37 0.80 -18.70
N LYS A 130 -2.53 0.13 -18.51
CA LYS A 130 -3.17 -0.63 -19.55
C LYS A 130 -4.66 -0.66 -19.29
N LYS A 131 -5.41 -0.90 -20.35
CA LYS A 131 -6.86 -0.92 -20.27
C LYS A 131 -7.32 -2.26 -19.76
N ILE A 132 -8.31 -2.22 -18.89
CA ILE A 132 -8.85 -3.43 -18.34
C ILE A 132 -9.89 -4.06 -19.26
N SER A 133 -10.28 -3.35 -20.28
CA SER A 133 -11.39 -3.78 -21.14
C SER A 133 -11.08 -4.97 -22.04
N ASP A 134 -9.82 -5.33 -22.22
CA ASP A 134 -9.43 -6.46 -23.04
C ASP A 134 -8.75 -7.52 -22.18
N PRO A 135 -9.47 -8.59 -21.79
CA PRO A 135 -8.90 -9.59 -20.90
C PRO A 135 -7.64 -10.26 -21.44
N PHE A 136 -7.59 -10.49 -22.76
CA PHE A 136 -6.42 -11.13 -23.32
C PHE A 136 -5.21 -10.23 -23.27
N GLU A 137 -5.37 -8.97 -23.67
CA GLU A 137 -4.29 -8.03 -23.61
C GLU A 137 -3.89 -7.77 -22.17
N GLU A 138 -4.86 -7.67 -21.30
CA GLU A 138 -4.56 -7.45 -19.91
C GLU A 138 -3.68 -8.53 -19.33
N ALA A 139 -4.03 -9.79 -19.56
CA ALA A 139 -3.26 -10.90 -19.05
C ALA A 139 -1.85 -10.90 -19.62
N PHE A 140 -1.73 -10.64 -20.92
CA PHE A 140 -0.44 -10.62 -21.56
C PHE A 140 0.46 -9.51 -21.02
N GLU A 141 -0.07 -8.32 -20.87
CA GLU A 141 0.72 -7.20 -20.38
C GLU A 141 1.13 -7.35 -18.93
N VAL A 142 0.28 -7.96 -18.11
CA VAL A 142 0.66 -8.23 -16.74
C VAL A 142 1.90 -9.13 -16.73
N ALA A 143 1.94 -10.13 -17.59
CA ALA A 143 3.10 -10.99 -17.66
C ALA A 143 4.34 -10.21 -18.08
N LEU A 144 4.22 -9.32 -19.05
CA LEU A 144 5.33 -8.51 -19.48
C LEU A 144 5.80 -7.58 -18.37
N GLU A 145 4.88 -6.98 -17.66
CA GLU A 145 5.25 -6.11 -16.57
C GLU A 145 5.98 -6.88 -15.49
N GLY A 146 5.52 -8.09 -15.25
CA GLY A 146 6.19 -8.90 -14.27
C GLY A 146 7.62 -9.21 -14.66
N SER A 147 7.88 -9.25 -15.94
CA SER A 147 9.23 -9.52 -16.39
C SER A 147 10.05 -8.26 -16.52
N GLU A 148 9.40 -7.11 -16.28
CA GLU A 148 10.08 -5.89 -16.28
C GLU A 148 10.37 -5.32 -17.55
N ILE A 149 9.86 -5.56 -18.41
CA ILE A 149 10.17 -5.07 -19.60
C ILE A 149 9.38 -4.15 -20.18
N GLU A 150 9.33 -3.69 -20.05
CA GLU A 150 8.71 -3.32 -20.47
C GLU A 150 8.45 -3.05 -21.32
N VAL A 151 8.10 -2.88 -21.53
CA VAL A 151 7.81 -2.80 -22.08
C VAL A 151 7.56 -2.22 -22.77
N ASN A 152 7.48 -2.00 -23.18
CA ASN A 152 7.06 -1.70 -23.69
C ASN A 152 6.57 -1.74 -24.04
#